data_8db6f9cc38ebe19e90ff96e79c7c08a7
#
_entry.id   8db6f9cc38ebe19e90ff96e79c7c08a7
#
_cell.length_a   1.000
_cell.length_b   1.000
_cell.length_c   1.000
_cell.angle_alpha   90.00
_cell.angle_beta   90.00
_cell.angle_gamma   90.00
#
_symmetry.space_group_name_H-M   'P 1'
#
loop_
_entity.id
_entity.type
_entity.pdbx_description
1 polymer ?
#
loop_
_entity_poly.entity_id
_entity_poly.type
_entity_poly.pdbx_seq_one_letter_code
_entity_poly.pdbx_strand_id
1 'polypeptide(L)'
;MNRILLYFSFICTIGLACCTRTPDEKLFVVEDNGLFGYVSENGDTVIPCMYPFAYTDTINHIGFVAEGNGKIVCLDKKGNKLFNVFKYDNGPDYPQEGLFRIIDEDGTIGFADTMGKVIIPPSYKFAFPFKDGKAKVTYEGQSVSNGEYTVWESSSWIFIDNPLRNEGE
;
A
#
# COMPACT_ATOMS: atom_id res chain seq x y z
N MET A 1 -69.21 18.74 26.04
CA MET A 1 -68.45 19.47 24.99
C MET A 1 -67.01 19.05 25.12
N ASN A 2 -66.64 17.94 24.43
CA ASN A 2 -65.28 17.34 24.49
C ASN A 2 -64.46 17.89 23.32
N ARG A 3 -63.33 18.56 23.63
CA ARG A 3 -62.31 18.95 22.64
C ARG A 3 -61.26 17.86 22.56
N ILE A 4 -61.24 17.18 21.45
CA ILE A 4 -60.16 16.22 21.11
C ILE A 4 -59.01 17.04 20.57
N LEU A 5 -57.85 17.03 21.28
CA LEU A 5 -56.57 17.54 20.77
C LEU A 5 -55.89 16.45 19.95
N LEU A 6 -55.76 16.67 18.64
CA LEU A 6 -54.96 15.86 17.74
C LEU A 6 -53.51 16.32 17.83
N TYR A 7 -52.62 15.48 18.41
CA TYR A 7 -51.18 15.65 18.33
C TYR A 7 -50.69 15.11 16.97
N PHE A 8 -50.26 16.01 16.09
CA PHE A 8 -49.51 15.65 14.90
C PHE A 8 -48.07 15.39 15.32
N SER A 9 -47.67 14.12 15.38
CA SER A 9 -46.28 13.71 15.55
C SER A 9 -45.56 13.83 14.21
N PHE A 10 -44.69 14.82 14.08
CA PHE A 10 -43.80 15.00 12.91
C PHE A 10 -42.61 14.07 13.08
N ILE A 11 -42.65 12.88 12.47
CA ILE A 11 -41.50 11.99 12.42
C ILE A 11 -40.53 12.53 11.36
N CYS A 12 -39.49 13.21 11.84
CA CYS A 12 -38.36 13.62 11.01
C CYS A 12 -37.49 12.39 10.72
N THR A 13 -37.68 11.75 9.57
CA THR A 13 -36.79 10.72 9.08
C THR A 13 -35.49 11.36 8.59
N ILE A 14 -34.48 11.37 9.46
CA ILE A 14 -33.11 11.70 9.06
C ILE A 14 -32.63 10.55 8.19
N GLY A 15 -32.68 10.74 6.87
CA GLY A 15 -32.06 9.85 5.90
C GLY A 15 -30.54 9.91 6.06
N LEU A 16 -29.95 8.91 6.70
CA LEU A 16 -28.52 8.65 6.61
C LEU A 16 -28.22 8.29 5.15
N ALA A 17 -27.77 9.27 4.37
CA ALA A 17 -27.15 9.02 3.07
C ALA A 17 -25.85 8.26 3.32
N CYS A 18 -25.95 6.93 3.33
CA CYS A 18 -24.77 6.06 3.28
C CYS A 18 -24.15 6.26 1.89
N CYS A 19 -23.09 7.07 1.83
CA CYS A 19 -22.30 7.24 0.63
C CYS A 19 -21.60 5.91 0.35
N THR A 20 -22.25 5.04 -0.43
CA THR A 20 -21.66 3.78 -0.90
C THR A 20 -20.68 4.12 -2.01
N ARG A 21 -19.39 4.15 -1.65
CA ARG A 21 -18.31 4.33 -2.62
C ARG A 21 -18.27 3.14 -3.56
N THR A 22 -18.22 3.39 -4.87
CA THR A 22 -18.10 2.33 -5.87
C THR A 22 -16.70 1.70 -5.81
N PRO A 23 -16.55 0.37 -6.05
CA PRO A 23 -15.25 -0.29 -6.03
C PRO A 23 -14.23 0.29 -7.03
N ASP A 24 -14.71 0.91 -8.12
CA ASP A 24 -13.89 1.47 -9.20
C ASP A 24 -13.48 2.94 -9.02
N GLU A 25 -13.98 3.63 -7.97
CA GLU A 25 -13.63 5.03 -7.74
C GLU A 25 -12.12 5.18 -7.51
N LYS A 26 -11.49 6.08 -8.26
CA LYS A 26 -10.07 6.41 -8.13
C LYS A 26 -9.88 7.49 -7.07
N LEU A 27 -8.69 7.52 -6.46
CA LEU A 27 -8.32 8.60 -5.58
C LEU A 27 -7.14 9.36 -6.18
N PHE A 28 -7.18 10.68 -6.06
CA PHE A 28 -6.17 11.59 -6.59
C PHE A 28 -5.40 12.25 -5.46
N VAL A 29 -4.10 12.36 -5.63
CA VAL A 29 -3.23 13.02 -4.66
C VAL A 29 -3.59 14.50 -4.53
N VAL A 30 -3.58 15.00 -3.30
CA VAL A 30 -3.69 16.42 -2.97
C VAL A 30 -2.62 16.79 -1.96
N GLU A 31 -2.23 18.05 -1.96
CA GLU A 31 -1.27 18.62 -1.01
C GLU A 31 -1.93 19.75 -0.23
N ASP A 32 -1.73 19.75 1.07
CA ASP A 32 -2.09 20.87 1.95
C ASP A 32 -0.98 21.07 2.99
N ASN A 33 -0.45 22.29 3.08
CA ASN A 33 0.61 22.68 4.01
C ASN A 33 1.88 21.80 3.96
N GLY A 34 2.26 21.32 2.76
CA GLY A 34 3.42 20.45 2.57
C GLY A 34 3.19 18.98 2.96
N LEU A 35 1.96 18.59 3.23
CA LEU A 35 1.56 17.22 3.48
C LEU A 35 0.63 16.72 2.38
N PHE A 36 0.73 15.43 2.09
CA PHE A 36 -0.01 14.77 1.04
C PHE A 36 -1.14 13.90 1.61
N GLY A 37 -2.24 13.86 0.89
CA GLY A 37 -3.41 13.02 1.14
C GLY A 37 -4.11 12.68 -0.18
N TYR A 38 -5.32 12.16 -0.12
CA TYR A 38 -6.06 11.78 -1.32
C TYR A 38 -7.53 12.15 -1.23
N VAL A 39 -8.06 12.60 -2.36
CA VAL A 39 -9.47 12.91 -2.56
C VAL A 39 -10.11 11.98 -3.59
N SER A 40 -11.42 11.85 -3.52
CA SER A 40 -12.24 11.18 -4.54
C SER A 40 -12.35 12.02 -5.83
N GLU A 41 -12.94 11.46 -6.88
CA GLU A 41 -13.27 12.19 -8.12
C GLU A 41 -14.19 13.40 -7.89
N ASN A 42 -15.00 13.37 -6.84
CA ASN A 42 -15.89 14.48 -6.46
C ASN A 42 -15.21 15.55 -5.59
N GLY A 43 -13.93 15.35 -5.23
CA GLY A 43 -13.16 16.25 -4.35
C GLY A 43 -13.35 15.98 -2.86
N ASP A 44 -14.07 14.92 -2.47
CA ASP A 44 -14.22 14.56 -1.06
C ASP A 44 -12.92 13.99 -0.50
N THR A 45 -12.48 14.49 0.64
CA THR A 45 -11.29 13.96 1.32
C THR A 45 -11.51 12.53 1.79
N VAL A 46 -10.67 11.62 1.30
CA VAL A 46 -10.68 10.19 1.66
C VAL A 46 -9.55 9.87 2.61
N ILE A 47 -8.35 10.33 2.28
CA ILE A 47 -7.17 10.19 3.10
C ILE A 47 -6.70 11.60 3.42
N PRO A 48 -6.73 12.02 4.69
CA PRO A 48 -6.29 13.35 5.09
C PRO A 48 -4.84 13.64 4.70
N CYS A 49 -4.50 14.90 4.46
CA CYS A 49 -3.12 15.33 4.21
C CYS A 49 -2.30 15.18 5.49
N MET A 50 -1.56 14.08 5.60
CA MET A 50 -0.76 13.73 6.76
C MET A 50 0.58 13.08 6.42
N TYR A 51 0.82 12.75 5.16
CA TYR A 51 2.04 12.09 4.71
C TYR A 51 3.05 13.11 4.18
N PRO A 52 4.32 13.03 4.58
CA PRO A 52 5.37 13.93 4.08
C PRO A 52 5.62 13.82 2.57
N PHE A 53 5.29 12.67 1.96
CA PHE A 53 5.45 12.47 0.52
C PHE A 53 4.50 11.39 -0.01
N ALA A 54 3.97 11.59 -1.22
CA ALA A 54 3.19 10.63 -1.97
C ALA A 54 3.96 10.19 -3.21
N TYR A 55 4.21 8.89 -3.34
CA TYR A 55 4.87 8.29 -4.51
C TYR A 55 3.86 7.86 -5.58
N THR A 56 2.56 7.87 -5.26
CA THR A 56 1.48 7.49 -6.15
C THR A 56 0.54 8.66 -6.36
N ASP A 57 0.43 9.15 -7.60
CA ASP A 57 -0.46 10.27 -7.93
C ASP A 57 -1.94 9.86 -7.94
N THR A 58 -2.22 8.64 -8.41
CA THR A 58 -3.59 8.11 -8.51
C THR A 58 -3.67 6.70 -7.94
N ILE A 59 -4.47 6.52 -6.88
CA ILE A 59 -4.73 5.21 -6.30
C ILE A 59 -5.87 4.55 -7.06
N ASN A 60 -5.55 3.50 -7.83
CA ASN A 60 -6.53 2.60 -8.44
C ASN A 60 -6.90 1.45 -7.49
N HIS A 61 -5.93 0.83 -6.85
CA HIS A 61 -6.07 -0.25 -5.87
C HIS A 61 -5.26 0.03 -4.61
N ILE A 62 -3.98 0.36 -4.78
CA ILE A 62 -3.04 0.69 -3.71
C ILE A 62 -2.28 1.97 -4.04
N GLY A 63 -1.75 2.61 -3.01
CA GLY A 63 -0.86 3.77 -3.14
C GLY A 63 0.32 3.67 -2.19
N PHE A 64 1.45 4.27 -2.58
CA PHE A 64 2.67 4.33 -1.78
C PHE A 64 2.88 5.75 -1.26
N VAL A 65 3.10 5.87 0.04
CA VAL A 65 3.37 7.15 0.72
C VAL A 65 4.54 6.99 1.69
N ALA A 66 5.23 8.09 1.99
CA ALA A 66 6.22 8.11 3.06
C ALA A 66 5.55 8.44 4.40
N GLU A 67 5.97 7.76 5.48
CA GLU A 67 5.69 8.17 6.86
C GLU A 67 6.77 9.13 7.37
N GLY A 68 6.48 9.88 8.44
CA GLY A 68 7.42 10.84 9.05
C GLY A 68 8.73 10.22 9.56
N ASN A 69 8.78 8.90 9.76
CA ASN A 69 9.98 8.14 10.11
C ASN A 69 10.82 7.69 8.90
N GLY A 70 10.41 8.07 7.66
CA GLY A 70 11.06 7.71 6.41
C GLY A 70 10.75 6.31 5.89
N LYS A 71 9.88 5.54 6.56
CA LYS A 71 9.35 4.29 6.03
C LYS A 71 8.38 4.59 4.88
N ILE A 72 8.36 3.73 3.88
CA ILE A 72 7.39 3.77 2.80
C ILE A 72 6.31 2.74 3.10
N VAL A 73 5.05 3.16 3.04
CA VAL A 73 3.91 2.29 3.35
C VAL A 73 2.98 2.18 2.15
N CYS A 74 2.36 1.02 2.03
CA CYS A 74 1.30 0.75 1.08
C CYS A 74 -0.06 1.01 1.75
N LEU A 75 -0.90 1.80 1.08
CA LEU A 75 -2.26 2.10 1.51
C LEU A 75 -3.28 1.47 0.58
N ASP A 76 -4.41 1.02 1.13
CA ASP A 76 -5.60 0.72 0.35
C ASP A 76 -6.40 2.00 0.03
N LYS A 77 -7.47 1.88 -0.76
CA LYS A 77 -8.38 2.98 -1.10
C LYS A 77 -9.16 3.58 0.08
N LYS A 78 -9.12 2.96 1.26
CA LYS A 78 -9.73 3.49 2.49
C LYS A 78 -8.74 4.23 3.37
N GLY A 79 -7.45 4.23 2.96
CA GLY A 79 -6.36 4.79 3.75
C GLY A 79 -5.83 3.84 4.82
N ASN A 80 -6.23 2.56 4.81
CA ASN A 80 -5.66 1.59 5.73
C ASN A 80 -4.25 1.22 5.26
N LYS A 81 -3.30 1.21 6.21
CA LYS A 81 -1.95 0.70 5.98
C LYS A 81 -2.00 -0.81 5.85
N LEU A 82 -1.51 -1.33 4.72
CA LEU A 82 -1.43 -2.76 4.45
C LEU A 82 -0.12 -3.35 4.98
N PHE A 83 1.01 -2.78 4.59
CA PHE A 83 2.36 -3.21 4.99
C PHE A 83 3.40 -2.12 4.67
N ASN A 84 4.63 -2.32 5.15
CA ASN A 84 5.76 -1.49 4.73
C ASN A 84 6.30 -1.99 3.39
N VAL A 85 6.65 -1.06 2.51
CA VAL A 85 7.25 -1.34 1.20
C VAL A 85 8.77 -1.29 1.33
N PHE A 86 9.47 -2.25 0.71
CA PHE A 86 10.93 -2.21 0.66
C PHE A 86 11.38 -0.93 -0.04
N LYS A 87 12.28 -0.19 0.61
CA LYS A 87 12.85 1.03 0.04
C LYS A 87 14.01 0.67 -0.87
N TYR A 88 13.89 1.03 -2.15
CA TYR A 88 14.97 0.89 -3.11
C TYR A 88 15.42 2.26 -3.58
N ASP A 89 16.70 2.56 -3.40
CA ASP A 89 17.26 3.89 -3.64
C ASP A 89 16.46 4.99 -2.88
N ASN A 90 15.88 5.94 -3.55
CA ASN A 90 15.13 7.06 -2.95
C ASN A 90 13.61 6.89 -3.00
N GLY A 91 13.10 5.71 -3.36
CA GLY A 91 11.67 5.45 -3.55
C GLY A 91 11.22 4.06 -3.13
N PRO A 92 9.95 3.73 -3.39
CA PRO A 92 9.43 2.39 -3.18
C PRO A 92 10.01 1.40 -4.21
N ASP A 93 10.04 0.13 -3.83
CA ASP A 93 10.27 -0.95 -4.77
C ASP A 93 9.05 -1.06 -5.71
N TYR A 94 9.20 -0.59 -6.95
CA TYR A 94 8.10 -0.65 -7.91
C TYR A 94 7.91 -2.08 -8.46
N PRO A 95 6.67 -2.45 -8.82
CA PRO A 95 6.35 -3.80 -9.27
C PRO A 95 7.20 -4.25 -10.46
N GLN A 96 7.79 -5.43 -10.34
CA GLN A 96 8.48 -6.16 -11.40
C GLN A 96 7.74 -7.49 -11.61
N GLU A 97 7.29 -7.74 -12.83
CA GLU A 97 6.48 -8.92 -13.17
C GLU A 97 5.26 -9.13 -12.26
N GLY A 98 4.58 -8.01 -11.89
CA GLY A 98 3.38 -8.01 -11.07
C GLY A 98 3.60 -8.03 -9.56
N LEU A 99 4.84 -8.18 -9.09
CA LEU A 99 5.21 -8.27 -7.68
C LEU A 99 6.21 -7.18 -7.28
N PHE A 100 6.12 -6.70 -6.04
CA PHE A 100 7.09 -5.80 -5.43
C PHE A 100 7.44 -6.30 -4.02
N ARG A 101 8.62 -5.91 -3.55
CA ARG A 101 9.11 -6.34 -2.23
C ARG A 101 8.45 -5.55 -1.12
N ILE A 102 8.05 -6.26 -0.08
CA ILE A 102 7.56 -5.74 1.19
C ILE A 102 8.53 -6.12 2.30
N ILE A 103 8.51 -5.36 3.39
CA ILE A 103 9.43 -5.57 4.51
C ILE A 103 8.65 -5.50 5.82
N ASP A 104 8.91 -6.42 6.73
CA ASP A 104 8.32 -6.40 8.06
C ASP A 104 9.18 -5.64 9.09
N GLU A 105 8.75 -5.62 10.34
CA GLU A 105 9.46 -4.93 11.41
C GLU A 105 10.77 -5.61 11.80
N ASP A 106 10.93 -6.91 11.53
CA ASP A 106 12.16 -7.68 11.77
C ASP A 106 13.16 -7.53 10.62
N GLY A 107 12.80 -6.75 9.58
CA GLY A 107 13.60 -6.50 8.40
C GLY A 107 13.61 -7.68 7.42
N THR A 108 12.67 -8.63 7.53
CA THR A 108 12.55 -9.71 6.56
C THR A 108 11.70 -9.26 5.37
N ILE A 109 12.02 -9.81 4.20
CA ILE A 109 11.46 -9.41 2.91
C ILE A 109 10.49 -10.49 2.41
N GLY A 110 9.34 -10.04 1.94
CA GLY A 110 8.35 -10.81 1.21
C GLY A 110 7.94 -10.11 -0.08
N PHE A 111 6.85 -10.55 -0.69
CA PHE A 111 6.34 -9.95 -1.93
C PHE A 111 4.82 -9.79 -1.88
N ALA A 112 4.35 -8.65 -2.41
CA ALA A 112 2.94 -8.37 -2.60
C ALA A 112 2.65 -8.05 -4.08
N ASP A 113 1.39 -8.20 -4.49
CA ASP A 113 0.92 -7.87 -5.82
C ASP A 113 0.40 -6.42 -5.92
N THR A 114 0.09 -6.00 -7.12
CA THR A 114 -0.45 -4.65 -7.42
C THR A 114 -1.87 -4.41 -6.92
N MET A 115 -2.53 -5.44 -6.39
CA MET A 115 -3.84 -5.34 -5.73
C MET A 115 -3.71 -5.15 -4.20
N GLY A 116 -2.47 -5.24 -3.66
CA GLY A 116 -2.20 -5.13 -2.24
C GLY A 116 -2.33 -6.44 -1.46
N LYS A 117 -2.35 -7.57 -2.17
CA LYS A 117 -2.34 -8.89 -1.54
C LYS A 117 -0.92 -9.37 -1.32
N VAL A 118 -0.60 -9.81 -0.11
CA VAL A 118 0.67 -10.48 0.18
C VAL A 118 0.66 -11.85 -0.49
N ILE A 119 1.57 -12.06 -1.43
CA ILE A 119 1.72 -13.31 -2.20
C ILE A 119 2.76 -14.23 -1.55
N ILE A 120 3.88 -13.65 -1.12
CA ILE A 120 4.93 -14.36 -0.38
C ILE A 120 5.14 -13.61 0.93
N PRO A 121 4.78 -14.21 2.08
CA PRO A 121 4.99 -13.57 3.38
C PRO A 121 6.47 -13.24 3.63
N PRO A 122 6.77 -12.14 4.35
CA PRO A 122 8.13 -11.80 4.74
C PRO A 122 8.81 -12.95 5.48
N SER A 123 9.94 -13.40 4.96
CA SER A 123 10.74 -14.50 5.54
C SER A 123 12.21 -14.47 5.09
N TYR A 124 12.53 -13.78 4.00
CA TYR A 124 13.89 -13.73 3.47
C TYR A 124 14.69 -12.61 4.13
N LYS A 125 15.96 -12.86 4.43
CA LYS A 125 16.88 -11.81 4.89
C LYS A 125 17.21 -10.83 3.78
N PHE A 126 17.26 -11.31 2.53
CA PHE A 126 17.34 -10.45 1.36
C PHE A 126 16.67 -11.12 0.15
N ALA A 127 16.12 -10.28 -0.72
CA ALA A 127 15.49 -10.70 -1.97
C ALA A 127 15.77 -9.67 -3.07
N PHE A 128 16.10 -10.14 -4.27
CA PHE A 128 16.06 -9.33 -5.48
C PHE A 128 14.65 -9.30 -6.07
N PRO A 129 14.28 -8.27 -6.86
CA PRO A 129 13.02 -8.27 -7.60
C PRO A 129 12.90 -9.48 -8.52
N PHE A 130 11.67 -9.82 -8.90
CA PHE A 130 11.42 -10.83 -9.92
C PHE A 130 11.94 -10.35 -11.28
N LYS A 131 12.64 -11.24 -11.97
CA LYS A 131 13.14 -11.05 -13.32
C LYS A 131 13.18 -12.39 -14.04
N ASP A 132 12.69 -12.44 -15.27
CA ASP A 132 12.60 -13.64 -16.10
C ASP A 132 11.90 -14.83 -15.39
N GLY A 133 10.85 -14.50 -14.60
CA GLY A 133 10.03 -15.45 -13.85
C GLY A 133 10.65 -15.93 -12.54
N LYS A 134 11.79 -15.40 -12.12
CA LYS A 134 12.47 -15.83 -10.89
C LYS A 134 12.93 -14.66 -10.04
N ALA A 135 12.95 -14.86 -8.71
CA ALA A 135 13.65 -13.98 -7.80
C ALA A 135 14.78 -14.72 -7.10
N LYS A 136 15.92 -14.05 -6.95
CA LYS A 136 17.06 -14.55 -6.18
C LYS A 136 16.89 -14.09 -4.74
N VAL A 137 16.83 -15.02 -3.78
CA VAL A 137 16.55 -14.76 -2.36
C VAL A 137 17.50 -15.50 -1.44
N THR A 138 17.59 -15.08 -0.18
CA THR A 138 18.38 -15.78 0.84
C THR A 138 17.76 -15.63 2.23
N TYR A 139 17.96 -16.64 3.07
CA TYR A 139 17.57 -16.63 4.49
C TYR A 139 18.69 -16.19 5.43
N GLU A 140 19.88 -15.92 4.91
CA GLU A 140 21.06 -15.56 5.67
C GLU A 140 21.88 -14.46 4.99
N GLY A 141 22.95 -14.04 5.65
CA GLY A 141 23.87 -13.05 5.09
C GLY A 141 23.84 -11.74 5.84
N GLN A 142 24.59 -10.79 5.33
CA GLN A 142 24.74 -9.47 5.91
C GLN A 142 24.96 -8.40 4.86
N SER A 143 24.63 -7.18 5.23
CA SER A 143 24.94 -6.00 4.43
C SER A 143 26.41 -5.63 4.60
N VAL A 144 27.12 -5.49 3.49
CA VAL A 144 28.53 -5.11 3.44
C VAL A 144 28.68 -3.84 2.60
N SER A 145 29.31 -2.81 3.19
CA SER A 145 29.60 -1.56 2.49
C SER A 145 31.08 -1.56 2.06
N ASN A 146 31.33 -1.22 0.79
CA ASN A 146 32.66 -0.97 0.26
C ASN A 146 33.00 0.54 0.19
N GLY A 147 32.22 1.37 0.90
CA GLY A 147 32.38 2.83 0.97
C GLY A 147 31.50 3.59 -0.01
N GLU A 148 31.28 3.10 -1.20
CA GLU A 148 30.46 3.75 -2.22
C GLU A 148 29.10 3.04 -2.40
N TYR A 149 29.09 1.72 -2.27
CA TYR A 149 27.90 0.89 -2.43
C TYR A 149 27.72 -0.03 -1.24
N THR A 150 26.47 -0.35 -0.96
CA THR A 150 26.10 -1.39 0.00
C THR A 150 25.56 -2.59 -0.76
N VAL A 151 26.16 -3.76 -0.54
CA VAL A 151 25.76 -5.02 -1.16
C VAL A 151 25.37 -6.03 -0.10
N TRP A 152 24.50 -6.98 -0.45
CA TRP A 152 24.18 -8.10 0.43
C TRP A 152 25.05 -9.30 0.08
N GLU A 153 25.82 -9.79 1.06
CA GLU A 153 26.64 -11.00 0.93
C GLU A 153 25.96 -12.16 1.63
N SER A 154 25.86 -13.28 0.91
CA SER A 154 25.35 -14.55 1.42
C SER A 154 26.07 -15.70 0.75
N SER A 155 26.27 -16.79 1.47
CA SER A 155 26.80 -18.05 0.94
C SER A 155 25.69 -18.97 0.37
N SER A 156 24.41 -18.62 0.62
CA SER A 156 23.27 -19.52 0.42
C SER A 156 22.14 -18.82 -0.35
N TRP A 157 22.38 -18.59 -1.65
CA TRP A 157 21.37 -18.03 -2.55
C TRP A 157 20.53 -19.13 -3.18
N ILE A 158 19.20 -18.91 -3.21
CA ILE A 158 18.26 -19.76 -3.93
C ILE A 158 17.44 -18.93 -4.92
N PHE A 159 16.85 -19.57 -5.92
CA PHE A 159 15.88 -18.97 -6.83
C PHE A 159 14.49 -19.51 -6.53
N ILE A 160 13.53 -18.60 -6.49
CA ILE A 160 12.10 -18.93 -6.37
C ILE A 160 11.38 -18.53 -7.65
N ASP A 161 10.39 -19.32 -8.06
CA ASP A 161 9.55 -19.01 -9.22
C ASP A 161 8.50 -17.95 -8.88
N ASN A 162 8.13 -17.12 -9.88
CA ASN A 162 7.06 -16.13 -9.72
C ASN A 162 5.71 -16.85 -9.65
N PRO A 163 4.99 -16.82 -8.52
CA PRO A 163 3.74 -17.54 -8.36
C PRO A 163 2.63 -17.06 -9.30
N LEU A 164 2.71 -15.79 -9.79
CA LEU A 164 1.70 -15.23 -10.69
C LEU A 164 1.84 -15.74 -12.14
N ARG A 165 2.97 -16.33 -12.52
CA ARG A 165 3.16 -16.90 -13.87
C ARG A 165 2.43 -18.23 -14.08
N ASN A 166 2.15 -18.96 -12.99
CA ASN A 166 1.51 -20.28 -13.07
C ASN A 166 -0.02 -20.22 -13.08
N GLU A 167 -0.63 -19.03 -12.97
CA GLU A 167 -2.08 -18.85 -12.97
C GLU A 167 -2.66 -18.54 -14.37
N GLY A 168 -1.83 -18.55 -15.41
CA GLY A 168 -2.20 -18.09 -16.78
C GLY A 168 -1.86 -19.03 -17.93
N GLU A 169 -1.45 -20.29 -17.69
CA GLU A 169 -1.28 -21.31 -18.75
C GLU A 169 -2.42 -22.33 -18.75
#